data_be0dc95f98ca10bcd2f2525d74599b7b
#
_entry.id   be0dc95f98ca10bcd2f2525d74599b7b
#
_cell.length_a   1.000
_cell.length_b   1.000
_cell.length_c   1.000
_cell.angle_alpha   90.00
_cell.angle_beta   90.00
_cell.angle_gamma   90.00
#
_symmetry.space_group_name_H-M   'P 1'
#
loop_
_entity.id
_entity.type
_entity.pdbx_description
1 polymer ?
#
loop_
_entity_poly.entity_id
_entity_poly.type
_entity_poly.pdbx_seq_one_letter_code
_entity_poly.pdbx_strand_id
1 'polypeptide(L)'
;RDPILKERLFGLTNGEGNHGEDVKEYYFYLDSTPTHSYMKYLYKYPQREFPYRDLVETNRRRSREEMEYELLDTGVFDDDRYFDVFVEYAKQDAEDILVRISVHNRGPETARLHLLPTLWFRNTWSWKKGAPKPNLREANGAIEARHPELGSCTLFCEGSAELLFTENESNAQRLWGQPN
;
A
#
# COMPACT_ATOMS: atom_id res chain seq x y z
N ARG A 1 -1.31 -14.19 -7.33
CA ARG A 1 -1.16 -12.99 -6.52
C ARG A 1 -0.12 -13.27 -5.45
N ASP A 2 0.92 -12.46 -5.40
CA ASP A 2 2.04 -12.68 -4.49
C ASP A 2 1.67 -12.19 -3.07
N PRO A 3 1.52 -13.07 -2.07
CA PRO A 3 1.18 -12.67 -0.71
C PRO A 3 2.33 -11.94 0.01
N ILE A 4 3.55 -12.04 -0.50
CA ILE A 4 4.74 -11.44 0.10
C ILE A 4 4.93 -10.00 -0.40
N LEU A 5 4.33 -9.66 -1.52
CA LEU A 5 4.49 -8.34 -2.15
C LEU A 5 4.17 -7.21 -1.19
N LYS A 6 3.18 -7.38 -0.33
CA LYS A 6 2.73 -6.36 0.62
C LYS A 6 3.83 -5.95 1.61
N GLU A 7 4.60 -6.87 2.12
CA GLU A 7 5.71 -6.60 3.04
C GLU A 7 6.89 -5.93 2.34
N ARG A 8 6.97 -6.08 1.03
CA ARG A 8 8.06 -5.55 0.20
C ARG A 8 7.73 -4.26 -0.53
N LEU A 9 6.45 -3.89 -0.59
CA LEU A 9 6.00 -2.63 -1.16
C LEU A 9 6.49 -1.39 -0.39
N PHE A 10 6.98 -1.56 0.82
CA PHE A 10 7.45 -0.47 1.67
C PHE A 10 8.98 -0.25 1.57
N GLY A 11 9.58 -0.59 0.45
CA GLY A 11 11.01 -0.36 0.24
C GLY A 11 11.91 -1.26 1.07
N LEU A 12 11.40 -2.35 1.60
CA LEU A 12 12.21 -3.38 2.22
C LEU A 12 12.93 -4.15 1.12
N THR A 13 14.03 -3.59 0.70
CA THR A 13 14.98 -4.29 -0.09
C THR A 13 15.66 -5.33 0.78
N ASN A 14 15.42 -6.54 0.47
CA ASN A 14 16.21 -7.63 0.98
C ASN A 14 17.25 -7.98 -0.08
N GLY A 15 18.12 -8.93 0.22
CA GLY A 15 19.15 -9.39 -0.69
C GLY A 15 18.66 -10.04 -1.99
N GLU A 16 17.41 -9.85 -2.34
CA GLU A 16 16.80 -10.33 -3.60
C GLU A 16 16.84 -9.26 -4.68
N GLY A 17 16.82 -7.99 -4.31
CA GLY A 17 17.02 -6.89 -5.23
C GLY A 17 18.48 -6.72 -5.58
N ASN A 18 18.75 -6.26 -6.78
CA ASN A 18 20.11 -6.05 -7.23
C ASN A 18 20.76 -4.88 -6.47
N HIS A 19 20.04 -3.78 -6.29
CA HIS A 19 20.49 -2.56 -5.65
C HIS A 19 19.54 -2.05 -4.56
N GLY A 20 18.43 -2.68 -4.34
CA GLY A 20 17.46 -2.15 -3.42
C GLY A 20 16.56 -1.04 -3.97
N GLU A 21 16.78 -0.66 -5.19
CA GLU A 21 16.14 0.45 -5.89
C GLU A 21 15.21 -0.03 -7.00
N ASP A 22 15.08 -1.34 -7.16
CA ASP A 22 14.23 -1.95 -8.19
C ASP A 22 12.81 -1.40 -8.10
N VAL A 23 12.33 -0.88 -9.19
CA VAL A 23 10.97 -0.34 -9.26
C VAL A 23 9.99 -1.50 -9.20
N LYS A 24 9.28 -1.59 -8.09
CA LYS A 24 8.27 -2.63 -7.81
C LYS A 24 6.85 -2.14 -7.96
N GLU A 25 6.67 -0.85 -8.21
CA GLU A 25 5.38 -0.23 -8.42
C GLU A 25 5.53 1.08 -9.18
N TYR A 26 4.45 1.48 -9.87
CA TYR A 26 4.40 2.75 -10.57
C TYR A 26 3.42 3.68 -9.90
N TYR A 27 3.93 4.76 -9.34
CA TYR A 27 3.13 5.85 -8.79
C TYR A 27 3.76 7.20 -9.12
N PHE A 28 2.91 8.22 -9.15
CA PHE A 28 3.28 9.56 -9.54
C PHE A 28 2.67 10.56 -8.57
N TYR A 29 3.47 11.43 -8.04
CA TYR A 29 3.00 12.60 -7.30
C TYR A 29 2.55 13.64 -8.32
N LEU A 30 1.25 13.93 -8.34
CA LEU A 30 0.66 14.82 -9.34
C LEU A 30 0.56 16.25 -8.84
N ASP A 31 0.25 16.42 -7.56
CA ASP A 31 0.06 17.74 -6.95
C ASP A 31 0.32 17.69 -5.44
N SER A 32 0.84 18.78 -4.90
CA SER A 32 0.99 18.98 -3.46
C SER A 32 1.14 20.46 -3.15
N THR A 33 0.30 20.96 -2.26
CA THR A 33 0.49 22.33 -1.72
C THR A 33 1.69 22.36 -0.75
N PRO A 34 2.38 23.50 -0.59
CA PRO A 34 3.49 23.63 0.35
C PRO A 34 3.13 23.28 1.79
N THR A 35 1.89 23.47 2.18
CA THR A 35 1.35 23.16 3.52
C THR A 35 0.81 21.74 3.65
N HIS A 36 0.85 20.96 2.56
CA HIS A 36 0.18 19.65 2.48
C HIS A 36 -1.32 19.69 2.82
N SER A 37 -1.95 20.84 2.58
CA SER A 37 -3.41 20.96 2.73
C SER A 37 -4.19 20.26 1.61
N TYR A 38 -3.51 20.00 0.48
CA TYR A 38 -3.98 19.16 -0.61
C TYR A 38 -2.81 18.37 -1.19
N MET A 39 -3.05 17.12 -1.46
CA MET A 39 -2.09 16.23 -2.14
C MET A 39 -2.84 15.29 -3.07
N LYS A 40 -2.22 14.99 -4.21
CA LYS A 40 -2.78 14.06 -5.18
C LYS A 40 -1.68 13.18 -5.76
N TYR A 41 -1.94 11.88 -5.83
CA TYR A 41 -1.08 10.98 -6.56
C TYR A 41 -1.87 9.98 -7.40
N LEU A 42 -1.18 9.37 -8.34
CA LEU A 42 -1.65 8.31 -9.20
C LEU A 42 -0.81 7.06 -8.94
N TYR A 43 -1.49 5.96 -8.76
CA TYR A 43 -0.89 4.64 -8.70
C TYR A 43 -1.39 3.79 -9.87
N LYS A 44 -0.48 3.13 -10.58
CA LYS A 44 -0.83 2.21 -11.66
C LYS A 44 -0.77 0.77 -11.16
N TYR A 45 -1.92 0.11 -11.17
CA TYR A 45 -2.06 -1.24 -10.65
C TYR A 45 -2.37 -2.24 -11.77
N PRO A 46 -1.49 -3.22 -12.05
CA PRO A 46 -1.71 -4.17 -13.13
C PRO A 46 -2.89 -5.11 -12.84
N GLN A 47 -3.59 -5.52 -13.89
CA GLN A 47 -4.67 -6.50 -13.81
C GLN A 47 -4.14 -7.93 -13.78
N ARG A 48 -2.92 -8.16 -14.25
CA ARG A 48 -2.22 -9.44 -14.19
C ARG A 48 -1.57 -9.65 -12.83
N GLU A 49 -1.17 -10.88 -12.54
CA GLU A 49 -0.31 -11.18 -11.40
C GLU A 49 0.95 -10.32 -11.47
N PHE A 50 1.32 -9.74 -10.34
CA PHE A 50 2.53 -8.92 -10.26
C PHE A 50 3.76 -9.79 -10.53
N PRO A 51 4.64 -9.41 -11.47
CA PRO A 51 5.73 -10.27 -11.96
C PRO A 51 6.94 -10.29 -11.02
N TYR A 52 6.71 -10.49 -9.73
CA TYR A 52 7.74 -10.41 -8.70
C TYR A 52 8.88 -11.40 -8.93
N ARG A 53 8.55 -12.66 -9.27
CA ARG A 53 9.55 -13.70 -9.52
C ARG A 53 10.42 -13.34 -10.72
N ASP A 54 9.82 -12.86 -11.79
CA ASP A 54 10.53 -12.46 -13.00
C ASP A 54 11.51 -11.32 -12.72
N LEU A 55 11.06 -10.27 -11.98
CA LEU A 55 11.91 -9.17 -11.55
C LEU A 55 13.11 -9.67 -10.75
N VAL A 56 12.88 -10.50 -9.74
CA VAL A 56 13.94 -11.00 -8.86
C VAL A 56 14.90 -11.91 -9.61
N GLU A 57 14.41 -12.87 -10.39
CA GLU A 57 15.25 -13.84 -11.09
C GLU A 57 16.05 -13.20 -12.23
N THR A 58 15.47 -12.24 -12.96
CA THR A 58 16.15 -11.55 -14.03
C THR A 58 17.25 -10.65 -13.48
N ASN A 59 16.96 -9.81 -12.49
CA ASN A 59 17.99 -8.94 -11.88
C ASN A 59 19.10 -9.75 -11.21
N ARG A 60 18.80 -10.88 -10.60
CA ARG A 60 19.83 -11.74 -10.00
C ARG A 60 20.83 -12.29 -11.02
N ARG A 61 20.44 -12.44 -12.29
CA ARG A 61 21.33 -12.93 -13.37
C ARG A 61 22.13 -11.81 -14.03
N ARG A 62 21.69 -10.56 -13.89
CA ARG A 62 22.36 -9.42 -14.50
C ARG A 62 23.63 -9.05 -13.77
N SER A 63 24.61 -8.62 -14.54
CA SER A 63 25.84 -8.03 -14.00
C SER A 63 25.62 -6.57 -13.61
N ARG A 64 26.58 -5.98 -12.90
CA ARG A 64 26.54 -4.56 -12.53
C ARG A 64 26.69 -3.60 -13.71
N GLU A 65 27.07 -4.09 -14.87
CA GLU A 65 27.23 -3.31 -16.10
C GLU A 65 25.96 -3.29 -16.95
N GLU A 66 25.01 -4.15 -16.65
CA GLU A 66 23.71 -4.19 -17.32
C GLU A 66 22.71 -3.29 -16.59
N MET A 67 21.83 -2.65 -17.37
CA MET A 67 20.71 -1.88 -16.81
C MET A 67 19.80 -2.79 -15.99
N GLU A 68 19.25 -2.26 -14.93
CA GLU A 68 18.28 -2.98 -14.13
C GLU A 68 17.04 -3.35 -14.96
N TYR A 69 16.48 -4.50 -14.62
CA TYR A 69 15.22 -4.96 -15.19
C TYR A 69 14.08 -4.43 -14.33
N GLU A 70 13.34 -3.51 -14.88
CA GLU A 70 12.27 -2.81 -14.17
C GLU A 70 10.89 -3.40 -14.48
N LEU A 71 9.90 -2.95 -13.73
CA LEU A 71 8.52 -3.40 -13.89
C LEU A 71 7.97 -3.20 -15.30
N LEU A 72 8.36 -2.12 -15.99
CA LEU A 72 7.95 -1.87 -17.38
C LEU A 72 8.50 -2.92 -18.34
N ASP A 73 9.69 -3.42 -18.10
CA ASP A 73 10.34 -4.40 -18.98
C ASP A 73 9.64 -5.76 -18.95
N THR A 74 8.84 -6.02 -17.93
CA THR A 74 8.08 -7.27 -17.78
C THR A 74 6.87 -7.36 -18.70
N GLY A 75 6.45 -6.25 -19.32
CA GLY A 75 5.22 -6.19 -20.14
C GLY A 75 3.93 -6.29 -19.30
N VAL A 76 3.99 -6.12 -17.98
CA VAL A 76 2.82 -6.28 -17.09
C VAL A 76 1.70 -5.27 -17.38
N PHE A 77 2.03 -4.15 -18.02
CA PHE A 77 1.09 -3.11 -18.42
C PHE A 77 0.68 -3.17 -19.90
N ASP A 78 1.14 -4.17 -20.64
CA ASP A 78 0.79 -4.31 -22.06
C ASP A 78 -0.71 -4.45 -22.25
N ASP A 79 -1.19 -4.04 -23.40
CA ASP A 79 -2.61 -4.01 -23.78
C ASP A 79 -3.47 -3.13 -22.85
N ASP A 80 -2.89 -2.13 -22.20
CA ASP A 80 -3.55 -1.24 -21.24
C ASP A 80 -4.26 -1.96 -20.09
N ARG A 81 -3.86 -3.19 -19.76
CA ARG A 81 -4.48 -4.03 -18.72
C ARG A 81 -4.05 -3.63 -17.32
N TYR A 82 -4.45 -2.43 -16.92
CA TYR A 82 -4.18 -1.89 -15.59
C TYR A 82 -5.30 -0.96 -15.10
N PHE A 83 -5.23 -0.63 -13.84
CA PHE A 83 -6.06 0.41 -13.22
C PHE A 83 -5.22 1.64 -12.93
N ASP A 84 -5.77 2.82 -13.24
CA ASP A 84 -5.32 4.06 -12.63
C ASP A 84 -6.08 4.30 -11.33
N VAL A 85 -5.35 4.39 -10.24
CA VAL A 85 -5.89 4.67 -8.91
C VAL A 85 -5.42 6.04 -8.49
N PHE A 86 -6.31 7.03 -8.55
CA PHE A 86 -6.03 8.37 -8.04
C PHE A 86 -6.41 8.44 -6.57
N VAL A 87 -5.51 8.99 -5.77
CA VAL A 87 -5.77 9.26 -4.36
C VAL A 87 -5.54 10.73 -4.08
N GLU A 88 -6.55 11.37 -3.52
CA GLU A 88 -6.55 12.77 -3.16
C GLU A 88 -6.75 12.90 -1.66
N TYR A 89 -5.92 13.70 -1.03
CA TYR A 89 -6.04 14.12 0.35
C TYR A 89 -6.29 15.62 0.40
N ALA A 90 -7.30 16.01 1.14
CA ALA A 90 -7.62 17.42 1.37
C ALA A 90 -7.90 17.65 2.85
N LYS A 91 -7.26 18.64 3.45
CA LYS A 91 -7.57 19.05 4.82
C LYS A 91 -8.74 20.00 4.83
N GLN A 92 -9.78 19.65 5.58
CA GLN A 92 -10.85 20.56 5.95
C GLN A 92 -10.33 21.54 7.01
N ASP A 93 -9.58 21.03 7.98
CA ASP A 93 -8.85 21.80 8.99
C ASP A 93 -7.61 21.02 9.48
N ALA A 94 -7.03 21.41 10.60
CA ALA A 94 -5.82 20.79 11.15
C ALA A 94 -6.02 19.32 11.56
N GLU A 95 -7.24 18.95 11.94
CA GLU A 95 -7.58 17.64 12.50
C GLU A 95 -8.57 16.85 11.64
N ASP A 96 -9.05 17.44 10.54
CA ASP A 96 -9.99 16.80 9.63
C ASP A 96 -9.40 16.65 8.22
N ILE A 97 -9.30 15.40 7.76
CA ILE A 97 -8.72 15.05 6.48
C ILE A 97 -9.74 14.27 5.66
N LEU A 98 -10.05 14.78 4.48
CA LEU A 98 -10.86 14.11 3.49
C LEU A 98 -9.97 13.30 2.55
N VAL A 99 -10.38 12.07 2.25
CA VAL A 99 -9.67 11.19 1.31
C VAL A 99 -10.63 10.77 0.21
N ARG A 100 -10.24 10.98 -1.05
CA ARG A 100 -10.98 10.50 -2.21
C ARG A 100 -10.13 9.56 -3.03
N ILE A 101 -10.64 8.36 -3.29
CA ILE A 101 -10.00 7.36 -4.14
C ILE A 101 -10.86 7.16 -5.38
N SER A 102 -10.28 7.40 -6.56
CA SER A 102 -10.94 7.22 -7.85
C SER A 102 -10.20 6.15 -8.65
N VAL A 103 -10.91 5.13 -9.10
CA VAL A 103 -10.33 4.02 -9.84
C VAL A 103 -10.86 4.01 -11.27
N HIS A 104 -9.96 3.95 -12.25
CA HIS A 104 -10.28 3.84 -13.65
C HIS A 104 -9.68 2.56 -14.22
N ASN A 105 -10.53 1.69 -14.74
CA ASN A 105 -10.08 0.55 -15.51
C ASN A 105 -9.64 1.06 -16.91
N ARG A 106 -8.38 0.84 -17.24
CA ARG A 106 -7.82 1.20 -18.56
C ARG A 106 -7.89 0.05 -19.55
N GLY A 107 -8.04 -1.17 -19.04
CA GLY A 107 -8.16 -2.34 -19.90
C GLY A 107 -9.46 -2.37 -20.71
N PRO A 108 -9.46 -3.11 -21.82
CA PRO A 108 -10.60 -3.19 -22.74
C PRO A 108 -11.79 -3.97 -22.18
N GLU A 109 -11.59 -4.72 -21.10
CA GLU A 109 -12.60 -5.62 -20.52
C GLU A 109 -12.90 -5.23 -19.08
N THR A 110 -14.07 -5.65 -18.59
CA THR A 110 -14.39 -5.55 -17.18
C THR A 110 -13.40 -6.36 -16.36
N ALA A 111 -12.83 -5.75 -15.33
CA ALA A 111 -11.90 -6.41 -14.43
C ALA A 111 -12.28 -6.14 -12.97
N ARG A 112 -12.07 -7.15 -12.12
CA ARG A 112 -12.36 -7.06 -10.69
C ARG A 112 -11.15 -6.46 -9.96
N LEU A 113 -11.43 -5.56 -9.02
CA LEU A 113 -10.44 -4.99 -8.13
C LEU A 113 -10.95 -5.05 -6.68
N HIS A 114 -10.07 -5.38 -5.74
CA HIS A 114 -10.30 -5.16 -4.31
C HIS A 114 -9.55 -3.90 -3.89
N LEU A 115 -10.30 -2.89 -3.48
CA LEU A 115 -9.74 -1.65 -2.95
C LEU A 115 -9.75 -1.74 -1.43
N LEU A 116 -8.59 -1.65 -0.81
CA LEU A 116 -8.39 -1.87 0.63
C LEU A 116 -7.66 -0.67 1.26
N PRO A 117 -8.32 0.49 1.41
CA PRO A 117 -7.74 1.60 2.16
C PRO A 117 -7.44 1.11 3.57
N THR A 118 -6.22 1.37 4.04
CA THR A 118 -5.76 0.82 5.31
C THR A 118 -5.41 1.94 6.27
N LEU A 119 -6.08 1.97 7.42
CA LEU A 119 -5.71 2.78 8.56
C LEU A 119 -4.90 1.94 9.54
N TRP A 120 -3.72 2.40 9.89
CA TRP A 120 -2.84 1.68 10.81
C TRP A 120 -1.95 2.65 11.59
N PHE A 121 -1.43 2.19 12.73
CA PHE A 121 -0.46 2.92 13.52
C PHE A 121 0.94 2.33 13.35
N ARG A 122 1.96 3.17 13.33
CA ARG A 122 3.34 2.71 13.38
C ARG A 122 3.55 1.90 14.67
N ASN A 123 4.10 0.70 14.56
CA ASN A 123 4.29 -0.23 15.68
C ASN A 123 5.42 0.23 16.65
N THR A 124 5.23 1.38 17.28
CA THR A 124 6.19 1.95 18.24
C THR A 124 6.08 1.33 19.63
N TRP A 125 4.93 0.74 19.96
CA TRP A 125 4.74 0.07 21.26
C TRP A 125 5.63 -1.15 21.43
N SER A 126 6.07 -1.79 20.36
CA SER A 126 6.99 -2.93 20.40
C SER A 126 8.42 -2.54 20.84
N TRP A 127 8.76 -1.25 20.78
CA TRP A 127 10.11 -0.77 21.13
C TRP A 127 10.34 -0.60 22.64
N LYS A 128 9.26 -0.49 23.40
CA LYS A 128 9.34 -0.26 24.85
C LYS A 128 8.40 -1.21 25.59
N LYS A 129 8.96 -2.04 26.46
CA LYS A 129 8.17 -2.98 27.28
C LYS A 129 7.12 -2.22 28.11
N GLY A 130 5.85 -2.65 28.00
CA GLY A 130 4.72 -2.06 28.71
C GLY A 130 4.20 -0.74 28.12
N ALA A 131 4.66 -0.34 26.93
CA ALA A 131 4.07 0.80 26.24
C ALA A 131 2.59 0.52 25.91
N PRO A 132 1.70 1.50 26.05
CA PRO A 132 0.31 1.33 25.72
C PRO A 132 0.15 1.13 24.19
N LYS A 133 -0.66 0.13 23.82
CA LYS A 133 -0.96 -0.21 22.41
C LYS A 133 -2.15 0.62 21.94
N PRO A 134 -2.08 1.28 20.77
CA PRO A 134 -3.24 1.90 20.16
C PRO A 134 -4.27 0.85 19.74
N ASN A 135 -5.50 1.27 19.54
CA ASN A 135 -6.61 0.38 19.21
C ASN A 135 -7.48 0.96 18.09
N LEU A 136 -7.95 0.09 17.21
CA LEU A 136 -8.96 0.37 16.19
C LEU A 136 -10.15 -0.55 16.43
N ARG A 137 -11.36 0.01 16.41
CA ARG A 137 -12.58 -0.76 16.54
C ARG A 137 -13.72 -0.18 15.68
N GLU A 138 -14.63 -1.03 15.31
CA GLU A 138 -15.91 -0.58 14.72
C GLU A 138 -16.79 0.04 15.80
N ALA A 139 -17.35 1.19 15.47
CA ALA A 139 -18.33 1.87 16.32
C ALA A 139 -19.32 2.65 15.44
N ASN A 140 -20.60 2.30 15.51
CA ASN A 140 -21.69 2.99 14.80
C ASN A 140 -21.46 3.13 13.27
N GLY A 141 -20.93 2.10 12.64
CA GLY A 141 -20.65 2.10 11.20
C GLY A 141 -19.40 2.89 10.78
N ALA A 142 -18.58 3.29 11.75
CA ALA A 142 -17.31 3.98 11.54
C ALA A 142 -16.18 3.23 12.24
N ILE A 143 -14.92 3.63 12.02
CA ILE A 143 -13.77 3.10 12.74
C ILE A 143 -13.32 4.13 13.77
N GLU A 144 -13.46 3.81 15.04
CA GLU A 144 -12.87 4.59 16.13
C GLU A 144 -11.41 4.18 16.33
N ALA A 145 -10.52 5.15 16.25
CA ALA A 145 -9.09 5.00 16.44
C ALA A 145 -8.67 5.68 17.74
N ARG A 146 -8.06 4.95 18.66
CA ARG A 146 -7.53 5.48 19.92
C ARG A 146 -6.04 5.30 20.00
N HIS A 147 -5.33 6.37 20.18
CA HIS A 147 -3.88 6.37 20.32
C HIS A 147 -3.46 7.09 21.62
N PRO A 148 -2.48 6.55 22.37
CA PRO A 148 -2.06 7.14 23.65
C PRO A 148 -1.62 8.59 23.58
N GLU A 149 -1.00 8.99 22.48
CA GLU A 149 -0.46 10.34 22.29
C GLU A 149 -1.35 11.21 21.39
N LEU A 150 -1.99 10.61 20.36
CA LEU A 150 -2.81 11.35 19.39
C LEU A 150 -4.27 11.51 19.84
N GLY A 151 -4.67 10.84 20.92
CA GLY A 151 -6.05 10.88 21.37
C GLY A 151 -6.99 9.98 20.56
N SER A 152 -8.22 10.42 20.34
CA SER A 152 -9.25 9.68 19.62
C SER A 152 -9.58 10.35 18.30
N CYS A 153 -9.58 9.57 17.24
CA CYS A 153 -10.01 9.97 15.91
C CYS A 153 -11.09 9.02 15.40
N THR A 154 -11.83 9.43 14.38
CA THR A 154 -12.85 8.58 13.75
C THR A 154 -12.67 8.59 12.24
N LEU A 155 -12.64 7.41 11.62
CA LEU A 155 -12.66 7.27 10.18
C LEU A 155 -14.07 6.90 9.72
N PHE A 156 -14.64 7.74 8.88
CA PHE A 156 -15.91 7.52 8.21
C PHE A 156 -15.65 7.06 6.77
N CYS A 157 -16.37 6.03 6.33
CA CYS A 157 -16.38 5.60 4.94
C CYS A 157 -17.73 5.97 4.32
N GLU A 158 -17.71 6.65 3.18
CA GLU A 158 -18.92 6.91 2.41
C GLU A 158 -19.44 5.59 1.81
N GLY A 159 -20.74 5.35 1.90
CA GLY A 159 -21.37 4.10 1.47
C GLY A 159 -21.23 2.97 2.49
N SER A 160 -21.39 1.72 2.02
CA SER A 160 -21.23 0.52 2.83
C SER A 160 -19.91 -0.16 2.48
N ALA A 161 -19.00 -0.26 3.44
CA ALA A 161 -17.74 -0.98 3.30
C ALA A 161 -17.72 -2.15 4.28
N GLU A 162 -17.15 -3.26 3.87
CA GLU A 162 -16.78 -4.33 4.79
C GLU A 162 -15.53 -3.90 5.56
N LEU A 163 -15.61 -3.95 6.89
CA LEU A 163 -14.50 -3.56 7.75
C LEU A 163 -13.71 -4.80 8.15
N LEU A 164 -12.42 -4.78 7.88
CA LEU A 164 -11.49 -5.86 8.21
C LEU A 164 -10.50 -5.35 9.26
N PHE A 165 -10.38 -6.07 10.36
CA PHE A 165 -9.44 -5.74 11.44
C PHE A 165 -8.39 -6.82 11.55
N THR A 166 -7.14 -6.41 11.67
CA THR A 166 -6.00 -7.31 11.85
C THR A 166 -5.05 -6.72 12.89
N GLU A 167 -4.19 -7.56 13.44
CA GLU A 167 -3.05 -7.06 14.22
C GLU A 167 -2.01 -6.43 13.31
N ASN A 168 -1.31 -5.42 13.82
CA ASN A 168 -0.21 -4.77 13.09
C ASN A 168 1.08 -5.58 13.25
N GLU A 169 1.05 -6.81 12.79
CA GLU A 169 2.16 -7.76 12.89
C GLU A 169 2.22 -8.60 11.63
N SER A 170 3.42 -9.10 11.32
CA SER A 170 3.60 -10.02 10.21
C SER A 170 2.84 -11.31 10.46
N ASN A 171 2.17 -11.83 9.45
CA ASN A 171 1.53 -13.13 9.52
C ASN A 171 2.60 -14.23 9.43
N ALA A 172 3.22 -14.55 10.57
CA ALA A 172 4.30 -15.51 10.67
C ALA A 172 3.88 -16.91 10.22
N GLN A 173 2.65 -17.29 10.50
CA GLN A 173 2.14 -18.59 10.07
C GLN A 173 2.08 -18.70 8.55
N ARG A 174 1.62 -17.63 7.88
CA ARG A 174 1.51 -17.61 6.42
C ARG A 174 2.86 -17.55 5.74
N LEU A 175 3.80 -16.78 6.29
CA LEU A 175 5.09 -16.50 5.67
C LEU A 175 6.13 -17.60 5.96
N TRP A 176 6.11 -18.18 7.15
CA TRP A 176 7.17 -19.07 7.65
C TRP A 176 6.67 -20.34 8.31
N GLY A 177 5.37 -20.58 8.36
CA GLY A 177 4.77 -21.73 9.03
C GLY A 177 4.90 -21.73 10.55
N GLN A 178 5.20 -20.57 11.14
CA GLN A 178 5.33 -20.40 12.59
C GLN A 178 4.04 -19.82 13.20
N PRO A 179 3.69 -20.16 14.43
CA PRO A 179 2.55 -19.55 15.10
C PRO A 179 2.66 -18.03 15.17
N ASN A 180 1.54 -17.34 15.00
CA ASN A 180 1.44 -15.89 15.22
C ASN A 180 1.43 -15.56 16.71
#